data_ea2890f684a05bbeb9d34e1dfeecca52
#
_entry.id   ea2890f684a05bbeb9d34e1dfeecca52
#
_cell.length_a   1.000
_cell.length_b   1.000
_cell.length_c   1.000
_cell.angle_alpha   90.00
_cell.angle_beta   90.00
_cell.angle_gamma   90.00
#
_symmetry.space_group_name_H-M   'P 1'
#
loop_
_entity.id
_entity.type
_entity.pdbx_description
1 polymer ?
#
loop_
_entity_poly.entity_id
_entity_poly.type
_entity_poly.pdbx_seq_one_letter_code
_entity_poly.pdbx_strand_id
1 'polypeptide(L)'
;NNYTEENMSKLGIEFRANIGNEEELELFNDKLINSIGLFRSEFVYIDSDSPPTLDKQISINNKLSRKFSNTVVFRTLDIGGDKKVPYLNLPEEENPFLGIRGIRLSLLNNEIFREQIISILSSELLPKVKIMFPMVSLLDDFNKAKTIVVEEANKLGVEVPKLGVMIETPSAAISAKTYINDVDFFSIGTNDLIQYTLAADRGLASLASYHDCLHPSVLHLINNVIE
;
A
#
# COMPACT_ATOMS: atom_id res chain seq x y z
N ASN A 1 14.66 -18.13 17.66
CA ASN A 1 15.17 -16.76 17.78
C ASN A 1 14.23 -16.01 18.72
N ASN A 2 14.67 -15.72 19.95
CA ASN A 2 13.87 -14.92 20.87
C ASN A 2 14.08 -13.45 20.51
N TYR A 3 13.16 -12.88 19.74
CA TYR A 3 13.07 -11.44 19.58
C TYR A 3 12.50 -10.87 20.87
N THR A 4 13.33 -10.20 21.66
CA THR A 4 12.91 -9.45 22.84
C THR A 4 12.86 -7.97 22.50
N GLU A 5 12.05 -7.19 23.22
CA GLU A 5 11.96 -5.73 23.07
C GLU A 5 13.34 -5.07 23.16
N GLU A 6 14.21 -5.57 24.06
CA GLU A 6 15.59 -5.13 24.22
C GLU A 6 16.47 -5.38 22.98
N ASN A 7 16.30 -6.53 22.32
CA ASN A 7 17.07 -6.87 21.12
C ASN A 7 16.60 -6.06 19.90
N MET A 8 15.30 -5.77 19.82
CA MET A 8 14.72 -4.96 18.74
C MET A 8 15.15 -3.49 18.87
N SER A 9 15.12 -2.93 20.07
CA SER A 9 15.54 -1.53 20.31
C SER A 9 17.03 -1.28 20.00
N LYS A 10 17.90 -2.26 20.22
CA LYS A 10 19.34 -2.17 19.89
C LYS A 10 19.63 -2.05 18.39
N LEU A 11 18.70 -2.49 17.53
CA LEU A 11 18.88 -2.41 16.07
C LEU A 11 18.57 -1.01 15.52
N GLY A 12 17.95 -0.13 16.29
CA GLY A 12 17.48 1.18 15.80
C GLY A 12 16.42 1.09 14.69
N ILE A 13 15.74 -0.08 14.59
CA ILE A 13 14.74 -0.39 13.58
C ILE A 13 13.42 -0.71 14.27
N GLU A 14 12.33 -0.11 13.80
CA GLU A 14 10.99 -0.45 14.26
C GLU A 14 10.42 -1.61 13.44
N PHE A 15 9.92 -2.63 14.13
CA PHE A 15 9.19 -3.73 13.52
C PHE A 15 7.71 -3.44 13.51
N ARG A 16 7.07 -3.64 12.36
CA ARG A 16 5.65 -3.41 12.16
C ARG A 16 4.99 -4.61 11.49
N ALA A 17 3.72 -4.84 11.80
CA ALA A 17 2.96 -5.92 11.17
C ALA A 17 2.71 -5.66 9.67
N ASN A 18 2.62 -6.74 8.91
CA ASN A 18 2.05 -6.75 7.57
C ASN A 18 0.76 -7.57 7.64
N ILE A 19 -0.39 -6.95 7.36
CA ILE A 19 -1.72 -7.55 7.44
C ILE A 19 -2.32 -7.58 6.04
N GLY A 20 -2.60 -8.78 5.55
CA GLY A 20 -3.05 -9.01 4.18
C GLY A 20 -4.43 -9.62 4.04
N ASN A 21 -5.08 -10.02 5.14
CA ASN A 21 -6.43 -10.55 5.15
C ASN A 21 -7.08 -10.41 6.54
N GLU A 22 -8.38 -10.71 6.64
CA GLU A 22 -9.14 -10.56 7.88
C GLU A 22 -8.71 -11.60 8.94
N GLU A 23 -8.35 -12.81 8.51
CA GLU A 23 -7.86 -13.87 9.42
C GLU A 23 -6.53 -13.46 10.07
N GLU A 24 -5.58 -12.94 9.30
CA GLU A 24 -4.33 -12.38 9.84
C GLU A 24 -4.61 -11.25 10.83
N LEU A 25 -5.58 -10.38 10.52
CA LEU A 25 -5.98 -9.32 11.42
C LEU A 25 -6.57 -9.88 12.72
N GLU A 26 -7.43 -10.89 12.67
CA GLU A 26 -8.07 -11.47 13.86
C GLU A 26 -7.08 -12.25 14.71
N LEU A 27 -6.25 -13.07 14.10
CA LEU A 27 -5.30 -13.95 14.77
C LEU A 27 -4.04 -13.24 15.28
N PHE A 28 -3.76 -12.03 14.78
CA PHE A 28 -2.57 -11.28 15.20
C PHE A 28 -2.58 -11.04 16.73
N ASN A 29 -1.57 -11.55 17.42
CA ASN A 29 -1.45 -11.49 18.88
C ASN A 29 0.01 -11.29 19.34
N ASP A 30 0.76 -10.43 18.65
CA ASP A 30 2.10 -10.07 19.09
C ASP A 30 2.05 -8.79 19.95
N LYS A 31 2.42 -8.92 21.23
CA LYS A 31 2.40 -7.80 22.19
C LYS A 31 3.53 -6.80 21.98
N LEU A 32 4.57 -7.20 21.24
CA LEU A 32 5.73 -6.33 20.96
C LEU A 32 5.48 -5.45 19.73
N ILE A 33 4.52 -5.82 18.87
CA ILE A 33 4.21 -5.10 17.64
C ILE A 33 2.84 -4.44 17.78
N ASN A 34 2.82 -3.13 17.88
CA ASN A 34 1.63 -2.30 18.09
C ASN A 34 1.34 -1.35 16.92
N SER A 35 2.05 -1.53 15.82
CA SER A 35 1.98 -0.74 14.59
C SER A 35 1.82 -1.63 13.37
N ILE A 36 1.18 -1.12 12.32
CA ILE A 36 1.12 -1.75 11.01
C ILE A 36 2.03 -1.00 10.05
N GLY A 37 2.98 -1.71 9.44
CA GLY A 37 3.84 -1.20 8.37
C GLY A 37 3.20 -1.31 6.99
N LEU A 38 2.30 -2.28 6.82
CA LEU A 38 1.51 -2.46 5.60
C LEU A 38 0.18 -3.12 5.92
N PHE A 39 -0.92 -2.38 5.73
CA PHE A 39 -2.25 -2.94 5.63
C PHE A 39 -2.65 -3.02 4.16
N ARG A 40 -2.88 -4.24 3.68
CA ARG A 40 -3.29 -4.52 2.30
C ARG A 40 -4.81 -4.51 2.20
N SER A 41 -5.38 -3.41 1.76
CA SER A 41 -6.83 -3.21 1.75
C SER A 41 -7.57 -4.02 0.67
N GLU A 42 -6.88 -4.60 -0.28
CA GLU A 42 -7.48 -5.30 -1.43
C GLU A 42 -8.35 -6.50 -1.05
N PHE A 43 -8.07 -7.19 0.06
CA PHE A 43 -8.89 -8.33 0.48
C PHE A 43 -10.34 -7.94 0.81
N VAL A 44 -10.55 -6.68 1.21
CA VAL A 44 -11.90 -6.17 1.49
C VAL A 44 -12.77 -6.13 0.22
N TYR A 45 -12.12 -6.08 -0.94
CA TYR A 45 -12.73 -5.94 -2.26
C TYR A 45 -12.79 -7.27 -3.03
N ILE A 46 -11.82 -8.16 -2.85
CA ILE A 46 -11.66 -9.37 -3.68
C ILE A 46 -12.74 -10.41 -3.36
N ASP A 47 -13.10 -10.57 -2.09
CA ASP A 47 -14.02 -11.61 -1.63
C ASP A 47 -15.51 -11.19 -1.70
N SER A 48 -15.85 -10.34 -2.70
CA SER A 48 -17.20 -9.78 -2.82
C SER A 48 -17.63 -9.67 -4.28
N ASP A 49 -18.91 -9.91 -4.54
CA ASP A 49 -19.52 -9.72 -5.88
C ASP A 49 -19.86 -8.25 -6.18
N SER A 50 -19.69 -7.37 -5.22
CA SER A 50 -19.95 -5.93 -5.32
C SER A 50 -18.93 -5.15 -4.49
N PRO A 51 -18.71 -3.85 -4.77
CA PRO A 51 -17.87 -3.01 -3.92
C PRO A 51 -18.31 -3.09 -2.45
N PRO A 52 -17.37 -3.16 -1.50
CA PRO A 52 -17.70 -3.16 -0.08
C PRO A 52 -18.39 -1.84 0.28
N THR A 53 -19.46 -1.91 1.04
CA THR A 53 -20.16 -0.71 1.50
C THR A 53 -19.25 0.16 2.37
N LEU A 54 -19.50 1.47 2.42
CA LEU A 54 -18.78 2.41 3.28
C LEU A 54 -18.77 1.96 4.75
N ASP A 55 -19.91 1.48 5.27
CA ASP A 55 -20.02 0.99 6.64
C ASP A 55 -19.14 -0.24 6.91
N LYS A 56 -19.04 -1.17 5.94
CA LYS A 56 -18.15 -2.33 6.04
C LYS A 56 -16.68 -1.88 6.10
N GLN A 57 -16.29 -0.94 5.25
CA GLN A 57 -14.94 -0.39 5.23
C GLN A 57 -14.62 0.32 6.56
N ILE A 58 -15.50 1.18 7.06
CA ILE A 58 -15.35 1.87 8.35
C ILE A 58 -15.23 0.86 9.49
N SER A 59 -16.05 -0.20 9.49
CA SER A 59 -16.01 -1.26 10.51
C SER A 59 -14.65 -1.94 10.59
N ILE A 60 -14.04 -2.26 9.43
CA ILE A 60 -12.70 -2.85 9.35
C ILE A 60 -11.65 -1.85 9.84
N ASN A 61 -11.72 -0.60 9.42
CA ASN A 61 -10.81 0.46 9.84
C ASN A 61 -10.85 0.67 11.37
N ASN A 62 -12.04 0.59 11.97
CA ASN A 62 -12.21 0.67 13.42
C ASN A 62 -11.63 -0.55 14.14
N LYS A 63 -11.77 -1.78 13.58
CA LYS A 63 -11.09 -2.98 14.10
C LYS A 63 -9.57 -2.80 14.12
N LEU A 64 -8.98 -2.27 13.02
CA LEU A 64 -7.55 -1.95 12.94
C LEU A 64 -7.16 -0.95 14.03
N SER A 65 -7.92 0.12 14.17
CA SER A 65 -7.65 1.16 15.15
C SER A 65 -7.66 0.65 16.60
N ARG A 66 -8.58 -0.25 16.93
CA ARG A 66 -8.69 -0.82 18.27
C ARG A 66 -7.59 -1.84 18.57
N LYS A 67 -7.13 -2.56 17.56
CA LYS A 67 -6.12 -3.60 17.71
C LYS A 67 -4.69 -3.06 17.77
N PHE A 68 -4.39 -2.03 17.00
CA PHE A 68 -3.08 -1.41 16.92
C PHE A 68 -3.11 0.00 17.50
N SER A 69 -2.36 0.20 18.59
CA SER A 69 -2.37 1.48 19.33
C SER A 69 -1.59 2.60 18.65
N ASN A 70 -0.62 2.24 17.79
CA ASN A 70 0.27 3.18 17.11
C ASN A 70 -0.03 3.30 15.61
N THR A 71 0.97 3.68 14.83
CA THR A 71 0.84 3.96 13.39
C THR A 71 0.30 2.78 12.60
N VAL A 72 -0.64 3.07 11.71
CA VAL A 72 -1.14 2.16 10.68
C VAL A 72 -0.83 2.76 9.32
N VAL A 73 0.03 2.08 8.53
CA VAL A 73 0.26 2.44 7.13
C VAL A 73 -0.77 1.68 6.30
N PHE A 74 -1.74 2.43 5.80
CA PHE A 74 -2.84 1.92 4.98
C PHE A 74 -2.50 2.08 3.51
N ARG A 75 -2.29 0.96 2.81
CA ARG A 75 -2.14 0.97 1.36
C ARG A 75 -3.50 1.03 0.70
N THR A 76 -3.72 2.01 -0.17
CA THR A 76 -4.92 2.07 -1.00
C THR A 76 -4.98 0.88 -1.95
N LEU A 77 -6.13 0.69 -2.58
CA LEU A 77 -6.45 -0.47 -3.38
C LEU A 77 -5.35 -0.83 -4.40
N ASP A 78 -4.82 -2.05 -4.29
CA ASP A 78 -3.85 -2.63 -5.22
C ASP A 78 -4.45 -3.87 -5.91
N ILE A 79 -5.44 -3.63 -6.74
CA ILE A 79 -6.11 -4.62 -7.60
C ILE A 79 -5.65 -4.39 -9.03
N GLY A 80 -5.76 -5.43 -9.86
CA GLY A 80 -5.25 -5.51 -11.22
C GLY A 80 -4.11 -6.54 -11.32
N GLY A 81 -3.58 -6.74 -12.51
CA GLY A 81 -2.63 -7.82 -12.74
C GLY A 81 -3.30 -9.20 -12.64
N ASP A 82 -2.94 -9.96 -11.63
CA ASP A 82 -3.48 -11.30 -11.33
C ASP A 82 -4.78 -11.29 -10.51
N LYS A 83 -5.11 -10.15 -9.89
CA LYS A 83 -6.27 -10.00 -9.01
C LYS A 83 -7.45 -9.39 -9.77
N LYS A 84 -8.33 -10.25 -10.30
CA LYS A 84 -9.54 -9.81 -10.99
C LYS A 84 -10.69 -9.64 -10.00
N VAL A 85 -11.40 -8.53 -10.14
CA VAL A 85 -12.62 -8.23 -9.37
C VAL A 85 -13.75 -8.00 -10.37
N PRO A 86 -14.76 -8.89 -10.43
CA PRO A 86 -15.75 -8.93 -11.50
C PRO A 86 -16.50 -7.61 -11.71
N TYR A 87 -16.82 -6.90 -10.64
CA TYR A 87 -17.60 -5.65 -10.71
C TYR A 87 -16.79 -4.42 -11.18
N LEU A 88 -15.47 -4.53 -11.32
CA LEU A 88 -14.65 -3.41 -11.81
C LEU A 88 -14.63 -3.28 -13.35
N ASN A 89 -15.17 -4.25 -14.08
CA ASN A 89 -15.25 -4.24 -15.53
C ASN A 89 -13.95 -3.81 -16.23
N LEU A 90 -12.81 -4.32 -15.76
CA LEU A 90 -11.51 -4.00 -16.34
C LEU A 90 -11.38 -4.63 -17.73
N PRO A 91 -10.75 -3.94 -18.69
CA PRO A 91 -10.50 -4.50 -20.01
C PRO A 91 -9.59 -5.73 -19.93
N GLU A 92 -9.65 -6.58 -20.93
CA GLU A 92 -8.61 -7.60 -21.11
C GLU A 92 -7.32 -6.93 -21.56
N GLU A 93 -6.22 -7.26 -20.86
CA GLU A 93 -4.91 -6.69 -21.10
C GLU A 93 -3.93 -7.80 -21.47
N GLU A 94 -3.08 -7.55 -22.47
CA GLU A 94 -2.03 -8.50 -22.85
C GLU A 94 -0.96 -8.63 -21.77
N ASN A 95 -0.71 -7.56 -21.01
CA ASN A 95 0.29 -7.49 -19.93
C ASN A 95 -0.32 -6.89 -18.67
N PRO A 96 -1.19 -7.63 -17.94
CA PRO A 96 -1.94 -7.07 -16.81
C PRO A 96 -1.09 -6.45 -15.70
N PHE A 97 0.13 -6.98 -15.47
CA PHE A 97 1.05 -6.39 -14.49
C PHE A 97 1.62 -5.03 -14.90
N LEU A 98 1.60 -4.70 -16.18
CA LEU A 98 2.01 -3.40 -16.73
C LEU A 98 0.83 -2.45 -16.97
N GLY A 99 -0.38 -2.92 -16.77
CA GLY A 99 -1.61 -2.25 -17.13
C GLY A 99 -2.28 -1.47 -16.00
N ILE A 100 -3.61 -1.62 -15.93
CA ILE A 100 -4.48 -0.93 -14.98
C ILE A 100 -4.44 -1.64 -13.63
N ARG A 101 -3.58 -1.19 -12.74
CA ARG A 101 -3.50 -1.68 -11.35
C ARG A 101 -3.10 -0.57 -10.38
N GLY A 102 -3.35 -0.80 -9.09
CA GLY A 102 -2.96 0.10 -8.02
C GLY A 102 -3.49 1.51 -8.21
N ILE A 103 -2.62 2.52 -8.13
CA ILE A 103 -3.03 3.92 -8.27
C ILE A 103 -3.69 4.23 -9.62
N ARG A 104 -3.28 3.57 -10.71
CA ARG A 104 -3.87 3.78 -12.03
C ARG A 104 -5.34 3.39 -12.03
N LEU A 105 -5.65 2.22 -11.41
CA LEU A 105 -7.03 1.76 -11.25
C LEU A 105 -7.83 2.72 -10.38
N SER A 106 -7.27 3.16 -9.26
CA SER A 106 -7.92 4.07 -8.33
C SER A 106 -8.28 5.41 -8.99
N LEU A 107 -7.39 5.96 -9.81
CA LEU A 107 -7.64 7.22 -10.52
C LEU A 107 -8.67 7.07 -11.65
N LEU A 108 -8.76 5.90 -12.30
CA LEU A 108 -9.78 5.60 -13.31
C LEU A 108 -11.15 5.31 -12.67
N ASN A 109 -11.21 4.72 -11.49
CA ASN A 109 -12.42 4.40 -10.74
C ASN A 109 -12.57 5.34 -9.54
N ASN A 110 -12.69 6.63 -9.84
CA ASN A 110 -12.65 7.72 -8.87
C ASN A 110 -13.69 7.57 -7.74
N GLU A 111 -14.88 7.03 -8.02
CA GLU A 111 -15.93 6.84 -7.01
C GLU A 111 -15.49 5.83 -5.94
N ILE A 112 -14.97 4.67 -6.34
CA ILE A 112 -14.47 3.64 -5.41
C ILE A 112 -13.29 4.17 -4.61
N PHE A 113 -12.40 4.92 -5.26
CA PHE A 113 -11.25 5.51 -4.59
C PHE A 113 -11.68 6.55 -3.54
N ARG A 114 -12.60 7.46 -3.89
CA ARG A 114 -13.14 8.45 -2.95
C ARG A 114 -13.83 7.78 -1.77
N GLU A 115 -14.64 6.75 -2.01
CA GLU A 115 -15.31 6.01 -0.94
C GLU A 115 -14.29 5.34 0.00
N GLN A 116 -13.21 4.76 -0.53
CA GLN A 116 -12.12 4.23 0.29
C GLN A 116 -11.47 5.32 1.15
N ILE A 117 -11.18 6.48 0.58
CA ILE A 117 -10.62 7.62 1.32
C ILE A 117 -11.59 8.11 2.39
N ILE A 118 -12.88 8.28 2.07
CA ILE A 118 -13.92 8.67 3.02
C ILE A 118 -13.98 7.67 4.18
N SER A 119 -13.90 6.36 3.90
CA SER A 119 -13.94 5.32 4.94
C SER A 119 -12.79 5.44 5.94
N ILE A 120 -11.60 5.80 5.47
CA ILE A 120 -10.43 6.02 6.32
C ILE A 120 -10.63 7.28 7.17
N LEU A 121 -11.00 8.39 6.53
CA LEU A 121 -11.14 9.70 7.15
C LEU A 121 -12.31 9.75 8.16
N SER A 122 -13.33 8.91 7.99
CA SER A 122 -14.51 8.82 8.87
C SER A 122 -14.38 7.78 9.97
N SER A 123 -13.24 7.11 10.09
CA SER A 123 -13.03 6.04 11.07
C SER A 123 -12.17 6.47 12.26
N GLU A 124 -12.20 5.65 13.33
CA GLU A 124 -11.31 5.80 14.49
C GLU A 124 -9.81 5.69 14.13
N LEU A 125 -9.50 5.31 12.89
CA LEU A 125 -8.14 5.14 12.38
C LEU A 125 -7.45 6.47 12.11
N LEU A 126 -8.20 7.53 11.80
CA LEU A 126 -7.69 8.82 11.33
C LEU A 126 -6.50 9.38 12.15
N PRO A 127 -6.49 9.40 13.49
CA PRO A 127 -5.42 10.02 14.26
C PRO A 127 -4.04 9.36 14.09
N LYS A 128 -4.00 8.12 13.59
CA LYS A 128 -2.78 7.32 13.51
C LYS A 128 -2.50 6.73 12.14
N VAL A 129 -3.39 6.96 11.16
CA VAL A 129 -3.21 6.43 9.82
C VAL A 129 -2.20 7.24 9.02
N LYS A 130 -1.43 6.52 8.20
CA LYS A 130 -0.69 7.06 7.05
C LYS A 130 -1.23 6.39 5.81
N ILE A 131 -1.57 7.14 4.79
CA ILE A 131 -2.08 6.59 3.53
C ILE A 131 -0.93 6.44 2.55
N MET A 132 -0.82 5.28 1.93
CA MET A 132 0.22 4.94 0.98
C MET A 132 -0.39 4.53 -0.35
N PHE A 133 0.10 5.11 -1.44
CA PHE A 133 -0.35 4.78 -2.79
C PHE A 133 0.57 3.75 -3.44
N PRO A 134 0.01 2.61 -3.94
CA PRO A 134 0.76 1.59 -4.66
C PRO A 134 0.98 1.96 -6.13
N MET A 135 1.97 1.35 -6.78
CA MET A 135 2.22 1.40 -8.21
C MET A 135 2.41 2.81 -8.80
N VAL A 136 2.82 3.76 -7.99
CA VAL A 136 3.13 5.12 -8.45
C VAL A 136 4.36 5.06 -9.37
N SER A 137 4.20 5.57 -10.59
CA SER A 137 5.28 5.65 -11.59
C SER A 137 5.57 7.08 -12.01
N LEU A 138 4.60 7.98 -11.84
CA LEU A 138 4.68 9.39 -12.17
C LEU A 138 4.32 10.23 -10.94
N LEU A 139 5.01 11.36 -10.74
CA LEU A 139 4.66 12.30 -9.67
C LEU A 139 3.23 12.85 -9.85
N ASP A 140 2.77 12.98 -11.09
CA ASP A 140 1.42 13.43 -11.41
C ASP A 140 0.34 12.48 -10.86
N ASP A 141 0.57 11.17 -10.89
CA ASP A 141 -0.36 10.17 -10.30
C ASP A 141 -0.49 10.40 -8.79
N PHE A 142 0.62 10.61 -8.10
CA PHE A 142 0.62 10.95 -6.67
C PHE A 142 -0.13 12.25 -6.40
N ASN A 143 0.12 13.30 -7.18
CA ASN A 143 -0.51 14.61 -6.99
C ASN A 143 -2.02 14.56 -7.22
N LYS A 144 -2.50 13.81 -8.21
CA LYS A 144 -3.93 13.56 -8.42
C LYS A 144 -4.57 12.85 -7.23
N ALA A 145 -3.93 11.79 -6.73
CA ALA A 145 -4.42 11.06 -5.56
C ALA A 145 -4.42 11.92 -4.30
N LYS A 146 -3.36 12.69 -4.05
CA LYS A 146 -3.26 13.67 -2.95
C LYS A 146 -4.39 14.69 -3.01
N THR A 147 -4.69 15.22 -4.21
CA THR A 147 -5.80 16.18 -4.41
C THR A 147 -7.12 15.57 -3.94
N ILE A 148 -7.41 14.33 -4.30
CA ILE A 148 -8.63 13.63 -3.87
C ILE A 148 -8.70 13.50 -2.35
N VAL A 149 -7.60 13.10 -1.69
CA VAL A 149 -7.56 13.01 -0.22
C VAL A 149 -7.81 14.36 0.43
N VAL A 150 -7.18 15.42 -0.06
CA VAL A 150 -7.36 16.78 0.46
C VAL A 150 -8.80 17.27 0.28
N GLU A 151 -9.41 17.02 -0.88
CA GLU A 151 -10.81 17.37 -1.14
C GLU A 151 -11.77 16.68 -0.17
N GLU A 152 -11.60 15.37 0.04
CA GLU A 152 -12.48 14.62 0.95
C GLU A 152 -12.24 15.00 2.42
N ALA A 153 -10.99 15.24 2.83
CA ALA A 153 -10.68 15.73 4.17
C ALA A 153 -11.32 17.10 4.44
N ASN A 154 -11.25 18.02 3.48
CA ASN A 154 -11.88 19.34 3.57
C ASN A 154 -13.41 19.24 3.67
N LYS A 155 -14.06 18.37 2.89
CA LYS A 155 -15.51 18.13 2.96
C LYS A 155 -15.95 17.60 4.32
N LEU A 156 -15.14 16.75 4.93
CA LEU A 156 -15.40 16.13 6.24
C LEU A 156 -14.96 17.03 7.41
N GLY A 157 -14.21 18.11 7.16
CA GLY A 157 -13.68 18.98 8.21
C GLY A 157 -12.63 18.32 9.10
N VAL A 158 -11.81 17.42 8.54
CA VAL A 158 -10.77 16.69 9.26
C VAL A 158 -9.37 16.99 8.72
N GLU A 159 -8.35 16.69 9.51
CA GLU A 159 -6.96 16.84 9.06
C GLU A 159 -6.58 15.84 7.99
N VAL A 160 -5.74 16.26 7.05
CA VAL A 160 -5.17 15.38 6.02
C VAL A 160 -4.11 14.49 6.68
N PRO A 161 -4.24 13.16 6.62
CA PRO A 161 -3.21 12.27 7.16
C PRO A 161 -1.93 12.34 6.33
N LYS A 162 -0.83 11.83 6.88
CA LYS A 162 0.43 11.71 6.13
C LYS A 162 0.25 10.83 4.90
N LEU A 163 0.75 11.30 3.75
CA LEU A 163 0.64 10.64 2.45
C LEU A 163 2.02 10.16 1.97
N GLY A 164 2.09 8.94 1.51
CA GLY A 164 3.33 8.34 1.04
C GLY A 164 3.17 7.54 -0.26
N VAL A 165 4.30 7.17 -0.80
CA VAL A 165 4.41 6.37 -2.02
C VAL A 165 5.07 5.03 -1.71
N MET A 166 4.50 3.95 -2.26
CA MET A 166 5.22 2.68 -2.34
C MET A 166 6.16 2.72 -3.55
N ILE A 167 7.45 2.73 -3.27
CA ILE A 167 8.49 2.63 -4.30
C ILE A 167 8.61 1.17 -4.71
N GLU A 168 7.99 0.83 -5.80
CA GLU A 168 7.92 -0.54 -6.31
C GLU A 168 8.01 -0.62 -7.84
N THR A 169 8.17 0.54 -8.49
CA THR A 169 8.51 0.65 -9.91
C THR A 169 9.92 1.21 -10.08
N PRO A 170 10.71 0.73 -11.06
CA PRO A 170 12.04 1.28 -11.32
C PRO A 170 12.02 2.79 -11.59
N SER A 171 10.97 3.30 -12.27
CA SER A 171 10.84 4.74 -12.53
C SER A 171 10.75 5.56 -11.24
N ALA A 172 9.90 5.14 -10.27
CA ALA A 172 9.80 5.82 -8.99
C ALA A 172 11.10 5.73 -8.19
N ALA A 173 11.76 4.56 -8.20
CA ALA A 173 13.03 4.38 -7.51
C ALA A 173 14.15 5.28 -8.08
N ILE A 174 14.26 5.40 -9.42
CA ILE A 174 15.24 6.26 -10.08
C ILE A 174 14.95 7.73 -9.81
N SER A 175 13.68 8.12 -9.82
CA SER A 175 13.25 9.51 -9.66
C SER A 175 12.83 9.86 -8.22
N ALA A 176 13.23 9.08 -7.21
CA ALA A 176 12.80 9.25 -5.81
C ALA A 176 12.98 10.70 -5.31
N LYS A 177 14.05 11.36 -5.69
CA LYS A 177 14.33 12.76 -5.33
C LYS A 177 13.28 13.77 -5.82
N THR A 178 12.55 13.44 -6.89
CA THR A 178 11.49 14.34 -7.40
C THR A 178 10.23 14.35 -6.52
N TYR A 179 10.05 13.33 -5.67
CA TYR A 179 8.90 13.20 -4.77
C TYR A 179 9.10 13.86 -3.40
N ILE A 180 10.35 14.16 -2.99
CA ILE A 180 10.70 14.53 -1.61
C ILE A 180 9.89 15.71 -1.06
N ASN A 181 9.56 16.70 -1.90
CA ASN A 181 8.82 17.88 -1.47
C ASN A 181 7.30 17.65 -1.40
N ASP A 182 6.79 16.56 -1.94
CA ASP A 182 5.37 16.29 -2.11
C ASP A 182 4.85 15.17 -1.21
N VAL A 183 5.73 14.23 -0.78
CA VAL A 183 5.39 13.06 0.03
C VAL A 183 5.89 13.19 1.46
N ASP A 184 5.17 12.57 2.40
CA ASP A 184 5.59 12.53 3.80
C ASP A 184 6.50 11.34 4.14
N PHE A 185 6.44 10.26 3.34
CA PHE A 185 7.25 9.06 3.54
C PHE A 185 7.29 8.18 2.29
N PHE A 186 8.31 7.33 2.23
CA PHE A 186 8.41 6.22 1.28
C PHE A 186 8.26 4.87 1.98
N SER A 187 7.75 3.91 1.23
CA SER A 187 7.80 2.48 1.54
C SER A 187 8.39 1.76 0.33
N ILE A 188 9.25 0.78 0.53
CA ILE A 188 9.86 0.04 -0.57
C ILE A 188 9.15 -1.30 -0.74
N GLY A 189 8.46 -1.47 -1.87
CA GLY A 189 7.76 -2.70 -2.26
C GLY A 189 8.67 -3.61 -3.07
N THR A 190 9.49 -4.42 -2.38
CA THR A 190 10.55 -5.19 -3.03
C THR A 190 10.05 -6.21 -4.04
N ASN A 191 8.89 -6.83 -3.82
CA ASN A 191 8.37 -7.87 -4.72
C ASN A 191 8.08 -7.34 -6.14
N ASP A 192 7.36 -6.23 -6.24
CA ASP A 192 7.07 -5.60 -7.52
C ASP A 192 8.32 -4.90 -8.08
N LEU A 193 9.15 -4.28 -7.23
CA LEU A 193 10.41 -3.69 -7.67
C LEU A 193 11.33 -4.73 -8.34
N ILE A 194 11.45 -5.93 -7.77
CA ILE A 194 12.21 -7.03 -8.35
C ILE A 194 11.60 -7.44 -9.69
N GLN A 195 10.28 -7.71 -9.72
CA GLN A 195 9.57 -8.13 -10.91
C GLN A 195 9.79 -7.17 -12.08
N TYR A 196 9.63 -5.88 -11.87
CA TYR A 196 9.79 -4.87 -12.93
C TYR A 196 11.25 -4.59 -13.29
N THR A 197 12.16 -4.68 -12.33
CA THR A 197 13.59 -4.47 -12.59
C THR A 197 14.20 -5.61 -13.39
N LEU A 198 13.84 -6.84 -13.06
CA LEU A 198 14.38 -8.04 -13.72
C LEU A 198 13.46 -8.53 -14.85
N ALA A 199 12.35 -7.85 -15.12
CA ALA A 199 11.39 -8.17 -16.19
C ALA A 199 10.92 -9.63 -16.16
N ALA A 200 10.68 -10.19 -14.97
CA ALA A 200 10.31 -11.59 -14.77
C ALA A 200 9.04 -11.70 -13.93
N ASP A 201 8.04 -12.41 -14.47
CA ASP A 201 6.77 -12.64 -13.78
C ASP A 201 6.99 -13.53 -12.55
N ARG A 202 6.72 -12.99 -11.34
CA ARG A 202 6.86 -13.70 -10.07
C ARG A 202 5.86 -14.86 -9.90
N GLY A 203 4.78 -14.89 -10.69
CA GLY A 203 3.79 -15.97 -10.69
C GLY A 203 4.27 -17.24 -11.41
N LEU A 204 5.33 -17.15 -12.22
CA LEU A 204 5.87 -18.27 -12.97
C LEU A 204 7.01 -18.97 -12.21
N ALA A 205 6.74 -20.19 -11.71
CA ALA A 205 7.73 -20.99 -10.98
C ALA A 205 9.04 -21.22 -11.76
N SER A 206 8.97 -21.29 -13.09
CA SER A 206 10.15 -21.44 -13.97
C SER A 206 11.07 -20.22 -13.95
N LEU A 207 10.59 -19.06 -13.50
CA LEU A 207 11.35 -17.83 -13.38
C LEU A 207 11.78 -17.51 -11.93
N ALA A 208 11.62 -18.45 -11.01
CA ALA A 208 11.95 -18.25 -9.59
C ALA A 208 13.40 -17.77 -9.35
N SER A 209 14.34 -18.16 -10.21
CA SER A 209 15.74 -17.70 -10.13
C SER A 209 15.93 -16.21 -10.41
N TYR A 210 14.98 -15.54 -11.05
CA TYR A 210 14.98 -14.10 -11.27
C TYR A 210 14.45 -13.32 -10.06
N HIS A 211 13.83 -14.00 -9.09
CA HIS A 211 13.32 -13.37 -7.86
C HIS A 211 14.41 -13.24 -6.79
N ASP A 212 15.48 -12.54 -7.13
CA ASP A 212 16.61 -12.29 -6.23
C ASP A 212 16.54 -10.86 -5.67
N CYS A 213 16.17 -10.74 -4.39
CA CYS A 213 16.14 -9.45 -3.68
C CYS A 213 17.55 -8.86 -3.42
N LEU A 214 18.61 -9.66 -3.59
CA LEU A 214 19.99 -9.23 -3.44
C LEU A 214 20.64 -8.94 -4.80
N HIS A 215 19.89 -8.99 -5.89
CA HIS A 215 20.42 -8.65 -7.22
C HIS A 215 20.98 -7.22 -7.24
N PRO A 216 22.18 -7.00 -7.78
CA PRO A 216 22.84 -5.68 -7.73
C PRO A 216 22.00 -4.52 -8.25
N SER A 217 21.21 -4.71 -9.32
CA SER A 217 20.33 -3.67 -9.85
C SER A 217 19.21 -3.30 -8.89
N VAL A 218 18.65 -4.27 -8.17
CA VAL A 218 17.60 -4.05 -7.17
C VAL A 218 18.18 -3.29 -5.98
N LEU A 219 19.33 -3.74 -5.47
CA LEU A 219 20.02 -3.07 -4.35
C LEU A 219 20.43 -1.63 -4.73
N HIS A 220 20.86 -1.40 -5.97
CA HIS A 220 21.18 -0.06 -6.46
C HIS A 220 19.96 0.86 -6.45
N LEU A 221 18.79 0.37 -6.89
CA LEU A 221 17.54 1.14 -6.86
C LEU A 221 17.10 1.45 -5.43
N ILE A 222 17.21 0.47 -4.52
CA ILE A 222 16.89 0.68 -3.10
C ILE A 222 17.84 1.73 -2.49
N ASN A 223 19.12 1.64 -2.76
CA ASN A 223 20.11 2.60 -2.25
C ASN A 223 19.81 4.04 -2.74
N ASN A 224 19.43 4.18 -4.02
CA ASN A 224 19.06 5.49 -4.57
C ASN A 224 17.82 6.13 -3.88
N VAL A 225 16.95 5.31 -3.30
CA VAL A 225 15.79 5.81 -2.53
C VAL A 225 16.18 6.22 -1.10
N ILE A 226 17.21 5.58 -0.54
CA ILE A 226 17.66 5.82 0.84
C ILE A 226 18.55 7.08 0.93
N GLU A 227 19.37 7.32 -0.08
CA GLU A 227 20.25 8.51 -0.21
C GLU A 227 19.47 9.78 -0.60
#